data_63a210a1cbfcfd7fd18571721de1e78f
#
_entry.id   63a210a1cbfcfd7fd18571721de1e78f
#
_cell.length_a   1.000
_cell.length_b   1.000
_cell.length_c   1.000
_cell.angle_alpha   90.00
_cell.angle_beta   90.00
_cell.angle_gamma   90.00
#
_symmetry.space_group_name_H-M   'P 1'
#
loop_
_entity.id
_entity.type
_entity.pdbx_description
1 polymer ?
#
loop_
_entity_poly.entity_id
_entity_poly.type
_entity_poly.pdbx_seq_one_letter_code
_entity_poly.pdbx_strand_id
1 'polypeptide(L)'
;MKQFTSLSRVPQAALAALILGAVLLPSSSSPAQADQPLPSINLPIEGWTVVALKKGFLQEEYNKLGTKVNLVDPGTTQLIGAESALLDRGGLAIAQRMIYPATVHKANGIDASIVWLSTKSSEYRTPVLALKSSGLNSIADLKDKNFGSSRVACGWTSPTEIFTAAGLPLDNARERGQVRYTNISNTVATSAALLSGRIDATSTHVALPDVAALIETDEVKVIGRSPADGVYVNNAGRVAYFVMREFVDAHPQAIVAFLRAREKTDAWINANVDEAAAIIAKETRIPVAIARFGITDPSSFQYMQGEPSSQVAVDAIKTFQKWYIDHGDDILSSRHLSDDTIESFVDKRFFKGGEYSVYQD
;
A
#
# COMPACT_ATOMS: atom_id res chain seq x y z
N MET A 1 -7.22 -53.76 -39.00
CA MET A 1 -6.36 -54.36 -40.06
C MET A 1 -5.08 -53.59 -40.17
N LYS A 2 -3.98 -54.32 -40.08
CA LYS A 2 -2.56 -54.06 -40.44
C LYS A 2 -1.88 -53.05 -39.47
N GLN A 3 -1.10 -53.48 -38.54
CA GLN A 3 0.16 -54.25 -38.49
C GLN A 3 1.38 -53.44 -38.91
N PHE A 4 2.28 -53.38 -37.92
CA PHE A 4 3.71 -53.81 -37.94
C PHE A 4 4.66 -52.77 -38.50
N THR A 5 5.84 -52.55 -38.07
CA THR A 5 6.94 -53.29 -37.40
C THR A 5 8.00 -52.26 -37.10
N SER A 6 9.02 -52.32 -36.36
CA SER A 6 9.82 -53.23 -35.53
C SER A 6 11.15 -52.53 -35.22
N LEU A 7 11.60 -52.67 -34.00
CA LEU A 7 12.98 -52.88 -33.53
C LEU A 7 14.19 -52.38 -34.35
N SER A 8 15.06 -51.62 -33.69
CA SER A 8 16.46 -51.98 -33.67
C SER A 8 17.17 -51.53 -32.37
N ARG A 9 17.75 -52.51 -31.70
CA ARG A 9 18.73 -52.39 -30.61
C ARG A 9 20.10 -52.10 -31.21
N VAL A 10 20.90 -51.27 -30.55
CA VAL A 10 22.36 -51.27 -30.70
C VAL A 10 23.01 -50.82 -29.37
N PRO A 11 24.23 -51.19 -29.04
CA PRO A 11 24.58 -51.83 -27.75
C PRO A 11 25.34 -50.92 -26.78
N GLN A 12 25.45 -51.44 -25.55
CA GLN A 12 26.40 -50.97 -24.54
C GLN A 12 27.84 -51.22 -24.91
N ALA A 13 28.71 -50.25 -24.75
CA ALA A 13 30.10 -50.40 -24.26
C ALA A 13 30.80 -49.01 -24.25
N ALA A 14 31.17 -48.51 -23.13
CA ALA A 14 32.55 -48.32 -22.69
C ALA A 14 32.62 -47.40 -21.45
N LEU A 15 33.07 -47.97 -20.36
CA LEU A 15 33.52 -47.27 -19.15
C LEU A 15 34.75 -46.43 -19.52
N ALA A 16 34.72 -45.13 -19.21
CA ALA A 16 35.93 -44.34 -19.05
C ALA A 16 35.81 -43.51 -17.79
N ALA A 17 36.55 -43.88 -16.77
CA ALA A 17 36.72 -43.16 -15.54
C ALA A 17 37.48 -41.86 -15.82
N LEU A 18 36.83 -40.71 -15.58
CA LEU A 18 37.45 -39.40 -15.51
C LEU A 18 37.46 -38.93 -14.07
N ILE A 19 38.65 -38.88 -13.52
CA ILE A 19 38.95 -38.29 -12.21
C ILE A 19 38.65 -36.80 -12.31
N LEU A 20 37.55 -36.33 -11.65
CA LEU A 20 37.27 -34.91 -11.47
C LEU A 20 38.14 -34.38 -10.34
N GLY A 21 39.19 -33.67 -10.69
CA GLY A 21 39.87 -32.77 -9.75
C GLY A 21 38.90 -31.63 -9.37
N ALA A 22 38.49 -31.58 -8.10
CA ALA A 22 37.74 -30.45 -7.55
C ALA A 22 38.66 -29.23 -7.54
N VAL A 23 38.53 -28.38 -8.54
CA VAL A 23 39.06 -27.01 -8.50
C VAL A 23 38.12 -26.22 -7.61
N LEU A 24 38.54 -25.95 -6.39
CA LEU A 24 37.95 -24.94 -5.52
C LEU A 24 38.15 -23.59 -6.18
N LEU A 25 37.15 -23.16 -6.96
CA LEU A 25 37.07 -21.77 -7.40
C LEU A 25 36.81 -20.90 -6.16
N PRO A 26 37.61 -19.86 -5.90
CA PRO A 26 37.30 -18.93 -4.86
C PRO A 26 35.92 -18.32 -5.16
N SER A 27 35.02 -18.32 -4.19
CA SER A 27 33.78 -17.57 -4.26
C SER A 27 34.14 -16.10 -4.48
N SER A 28 34.14 -15.69 -5.75
CA SER A 28 34.19 -14.25 -6.05
C SER A 28 32.91 -13.64 -5.49
N SER A 29 33.03 -12.98 -4.35
CA SER A 29 32.05 -11.97 -3.96
C SER A 29 31.93 -11.04 -5.16
N SER A 30 30.78 -11.04 -5.83
CA SER A 30 30.51 -10.07 -6.89
C SER A 30 30.76 -8.68 -6.29
N PRO A 31 31.57 -7.83 -6.94
CA PRO A 31 31.70 -6.47 -6.48
C PRO A 31 30.31 -5.85 -6.41
N ALA A 32 30.03 -5.07 -5.38
CA ALA A 32 28.81 -4.30 -5.28
C ALA A 32 28.57 -3.64 -6.64
N GLN A 33 27.45 -3.96 -7.25
CA GLN A 33 27.12 -3.47 -8.59
C GLN A 33 27.01 -1.96 -8.46
N ALA A 34 27.94 -1.21 -9.04
CA ALA A 34 27.93 0.25 -9.00
C ALA A 34 26.60 0.72 -9.58
N ASP A 35 26.01 1.76 -8.96
CA ASP A 35 24.77 2.37 -9.43
C ASP A 35 24.81 2.59 -10.94
N GLN A 36 23.88 2.00 -11.66
CA GLN A 36 23.78 2.19 -13.10
C GLN A 36 23.32 3.62 -13.39
N PRO A 37 23.78 4.26 -14.48
CA PRO A 37 23.29 5.57 -14.86
C PRO A 37 21.77 5.57 -15.00
N LEU A 38 21.09 6.47 -14.28
CA LEU A 38 19.65 6.63 -14.34
C LEU A 38 19.35 8.06 -14.86
N PRO A 39 19.20 8.28 -16.18
CA PRO A 39 19.02 9.62 -16.72
C PRO A 39 17.70 10.27 -16.32
N SER A 40 16.67 9.49 -16.04
CA SER A 40 15.40 9.99 -15.53
C SER A 40 14.68 8.95 -14.69
N ILE A 41 13.82 9.42 -13.78
CA ILE A 41 12.97 8.59 -12.94
C ILE A 41 11.52 9.08 -13.02
N ASN A 42 10.59 8.13 -13.09
CA ASN A 42 9.16 8.37 -13.06
C ASN A 42 8.63 8.09 -11.65
N LEU A 43 8.13 9.11 -10.98
CA LEU A 43 7.55 9.04 -9.64
C LEU A 43 6.04 9.32 -9.69
N PRO A 44 5.24 8.78 -8.76
CA PRO A 44 3.80 9.02 -8.75
C PRO A 44 3.46 10.46 -8.40
N ILE A 45 2.39 10.99 -9.00
CA ILE A 45 1.76 12.23 -8.53
C ILE A 45 1.03 11.94 -7.22
N GLU A 46 1.55 12.48 -6.15
CA GLU A 46 0.99 12.44 -4.80
C GLU A 46 1.07 13.81 -4.17
N GLY A 47 0.30 14.08 -3.10
CA GLY A 47 0.33 15.39 -2.45
C GLY A 47 1.74 15.83 -2.05
N TRP A 48 2.55 14.93 -1.50
CA TRP A 48 3.91 15.26 -1.10
C TRP A 48 4.87 15.41 -2.31
N THR A 49 4.74 14.58 -3.36
CA THR A 49 5.64 14.67 -4.52
C THR A 49 5.48 15.99 -5.27
N VAL A 50 4.24 16.49 -5.39
CA VAL A 50 4.01 17.80 -6.00
C VAL A 50 4.56 18.94 -5.15
N VAL A 51 4.45 18.85 -3.83
CA VAL A 51 5.09 19.80 -2.90
C VAL A 51 6.60 19.71 -3.01
N ALA A 52 7.18 18.52 -2.96
CA ALA A 52 8.62 18.29 -3.05
C ALA A 52 9.20 18.82 -4.37
N LEU A 53 8.49 18.61 -5.49
CA LEU A 53 8.89 19.15 -6.78
C LEU A 53 8.85 20.70 -6.77
N LYS A 54 7.76 21.28 -6.26
CA LYS A 54 7.57 22.73 -6.21
C LYS A 54 8.58 23.43 -5.29
N LYS A 55 8.96 22.81 -4.19
CA LYS A 55 9.94 23.33 -3.23
C LYS A 55 11.39 23.00 -3.60
N GLY A 56 11.60 22.21 -4.65
CA GLY A 56 12.92 21.82 -5.13
C GLY A 56 13.57 20.67 -4.36
N PHE A 57 12.88 20.04 -3.40
CA PHE A 57 13.45 18.97 -2.56
C PHE A 57 13.78 17.71 -3.36
N LEU A 58 12.95 17.35 -4.35
CA LEU A 58 13.24 16.24 -5.26
C LEU A 58 14.45 16.57 -6.14
N GLN A 59 14.51 17.78 -6.72
CA GLN A 59 15.64 18.20 -7.54
C GLN A 59 16.94 18.22 -6.75
N GLU A 60 16.94 18.69 -5.51
CA GLU A 60 18.11 18.73 -4.64
C GLU A 60 18.73 17.32 -4.47
N GLU A 61 17.92 16.31 -4.26
CA GLU A 61 18.40 14.93 -4.07
C GLU A 61 18.78 14.28 -5.41
N TYR A 62 17.95 14.38 -6.42
CA TYR A 62 18.19 13.70 -7.70
C TYR A 62 19.24 14.36 -8.59
N ASN A 63 19.49 15.67 -8.42
CA ASN A 63 20.61 16.34 -9.12
C ASN A 63 21.97 15.77 -8.70
N LYS A 64 22.11 15.29 -7.45
CA LYS A 64 23.33 14.61 -6.97
C LYS A 64 23.64 13.35 -7.77
N LEU A 65 22.62 12.74 -8.36
CA LEU A 65 22.68 11.52 -9.17
C LEU A 65 22.69 11.81 -10.68
N GLY A 66 22.55 13.08 -11.08
CA GLY A 66 22.38 13.42 -12.50
C GLY A 66 21.04 12.95 -13.10
N THR A 67 20.05 12.67 -12.27
CA THR A 67 18.76 12.09 -12.65
C THR A 67 17.68 13.14 -12.75
N LYS A 68 16.93 13.15 -13.86
CA LYS A 68 15.76 14.00 -14.05
C LYS A 68 14.51 13.35 -13.43
N VAL A 69 13.75 14.11 -12.65
CA VAL A 69 12.47 13.65 -12.08
C VAL A 69 11.31 13.99 -13.00
N ASN A 70 10.49 12.99 -13.29
CA ASN A 70 9.19 13.15 -13.95
C ASN A 70 8.10 12.70 -12.99
N LEU A 71 7.01 13.47 -12.87
CA LEU A 71 5.83 13.02 -12.15
C LEU A 71 4.82 12.42 -13.13
N VAL A 72 4.30 11.24 -12.80
CA VAL A 72 3.37 10.47 -13.61
C VAL A 72 2.09 10.25 -12.82
N ASP A 73 0.95 10.52 -13.43
CA ASP A 73 -0.34 10.16 -12.85
C ASP A 73 -0.52 8.64 -13.00
N PRO A 74 -0.53 7.88 -11.89
CA PRO A 74 -0.70 6.44 -11.97
C PRO A 74 -2.15 6.01 -12.28
N GLY A 75 -3.06 6.94 -12.55
CA GLY A 75 -4.47 6.65 -12.79
C GLY A 75 -5.20 6.12 -11.56
N THR A 76 -4.72 6.46 -10.39
CA THR A 76 -4.95 5.77 -9.12
C THR A 76 -6.34 5.85 -8.56
N THR A 77 -7.14 6.81 -8.94
CA THR A 77 -8.47 6.97 -8.34
C THR A 77 -9.51 5.98 -8.85
N GLN A 78 -9.23 5.26 -9.94
CA GLN A 78 -10.24 4.42 -10.59
C GLN A 78 -9.83 2.96 -10.88
N LEU A 79 -8.55 2.62 -10.86
CA LEU A 79 -8.08 1.28 -11.21
C LEU A 79 -7.11 0.73 -10.15
N ILE A 80 -7.67 0.08 -9.13
CA ILE A 80 -6.87 -0.74 -8.22
C ILE A 80 -6.09 -1.76 -9.06
N GLY A 81 -4.75 -1.64 -9.04
CA GLY A 81 -3.86 -2.53 -9.81
C GLY A 81 -3.16 -1.90 -11.02
N ALA A 82 -3.57 -0.71 -11.49
CA ALA A 82 -2.88 -0.03 -12.59
C ALA A 82 -1.41 0.28 -12.26
N GLU A 83 -1.12 0.65 -11.02
CA GLU A 83 0.25 0.92 -10.57
C GLU A 83 1.16 -0.29 -10.61
N SER A 84 0.64 -1.49 -10.29
CA SER A 84 1.45 -2.72 -10.40
C SER A 84 1.87 -2.97 -11.83
N ALA A 85 0.97 -2.74 -12.79
CA ALA A 85 1.29 -2.86 -14.20
C ALA A 85 2.27 -1.77 -14.69
N LEU A 86 2.20 -0.57 -14.10
CA LEU A 86 3.15 0.50 -14.38
C LEU A 86 4.54 0.19 -13.80
N LEU A 87 4.60 -0.34 -12.57
CA LEU A 87 5.85 -0.82 -11.97
C LEU A 87 6.48 -1.92 -12.81
N ASP A 88 5.73 -2.96 -13.12
CA ASP A 88 6.19 -4.12 -13.87
C ASP A 88 6.73 -3.76 -15.27
N ARG A 89 6.18 -2.70 -15.88
CA ARG A 89 6.60 -2.19 -17.19
C ARG A 89 7.64 -1.07 -17.13
N GLY A 90 8.14 -0.72 -15.95
CA GLY A 90 9.07 0.39 -15.76
C GLY A 90 8.46 1.79 -16.01
N GLY A 91 7.14 1.91 -16.15
CA GLY A 91 6.43 3.17 -16.30
C GLY A 91 6.38 3.99 -15.01
N LEU A 92 6.62 3.36 -13.87
CA LEU A 92 6.70 3.94 -12.54
C LEU A 92 7.83 3.24 -11.78
N ALA A 93 8.70 4.00 -11.11
CA ALA A 93 9.81 3.41 -10.36
C ALA A 93 9.41 2.96 -8.95
N ILE A 94 8.55 3.72 -8.29
CA ILE A 94 8.15 3.51 -6.89
C ILE A 94 6.63 3.66 -6.81
N ALA A 95 5.96 2.76 -6.11
CA ALA A 95 4.53 2.88 -5.85
C ALA A 95 4.24 3.00 -4.35
N GLN A 96 3.25 3.81 -4.01
CA GLN A 96 2.70 3.93 -2.67
C GLN A 96 1.49 3.02 -2.52
N ARG A 97 1.50 2.17 -1.51
CA ARG A 97 0.34 1.33 -1.16
C ARG A 97 0.23 1.14 0.34
N MET A 98 -0.98 0.87 0.79
CA MET A 98 -1.15 0.26 2.11
C MET A 98 -0.61 -1.18 2.09
N ILE A 99 -0.28 -1.71 3.25
CA ILE A 99 0.35 -3.04 3.37
C ILE A 99 -0.48 -4.14 2.70
N TYR A 100 -1.82 -4.12 2.80
CA TYR A 100 -2.65 -5.17 2.18
C TYR A 100 -2.47 -5.26 0.67
N PRO A 101 -2.69 -4.19 -0.12
CA PRO A 101 -2.48 -4.28 -1.56
C PRO A 101 -1.05 -4.70 -1.92
N ALA A 102 -0.04 -4.20 -1.21
CA ALA A 102 1.36 -4.59 -1.44
C ALA A 102 1.57 -6.10 -1.22
N THR A 103 1.01 -6.66 -0.16
CA THR A 103 1.08 -8.10 0.13
C THR A 103 0.35 -8.94 -0.90
N VAL A 104 -0.84 -8.52 -1.34
CA VAL A 104 -1.58 -9.20 -2.41
C VAL A 104 -0.80 -9.19 -3.73
N HIS A 105 -0.13 -8.08 -4.06
CA HIS A 105 0.74 -8.02 -5.24
C HIS A 105 1.90 -9.01 -5.13
N LYS A 106 2.56 -9.08 -3.97
CA LYS A 106 3.62 -10.07 -3.73
C LYS A 106 3.09 -11.50 -3.82
N ALA A 107 1.93 -11.79 -3.23
CA ALA A 107 1.26 -13.09 -3.31
C ALA A 107 0.87 -13.48 -4.75
N ASN A 108 0.61 -12.50 -5.61
CA ASN A 108 0.37 -12.70 -7.05
C ASN A 108 1.66 -12.81 -7.89
N GLY A 109 2.84 -12.85 -7.26
CA GLY A 109 4.11 -13.12 -7.93
C GLY A 109 4.85 -11.87 -8.42
N ILE A 110 4.41 -10.66 -8.04
CA ILE A 110 5.16 -9.43 -8.37
C ILE A 110 6.43 -9.39 -7.53
N ASP A 111 7.59 -9.38 -8.19
CA ASP A 111 8.88 -9.35 -7.51
C ASP A 111 9.28 -7.92 -7.11
N ALA A 112 8.58 -7.42 -6.09
CA ALA A 112 8.86 -6.14 -5.49
C ALA A 112 9.32 -6.28 -4.04
N SER A 113 9.90 -5.21 -3.49
CA SER A 113 10.32 -5.08 -2.10
C SER A 113 9.69 -3.85 -1.45
N ILE A 114 9.37 -3.94 -0.17
CA ILE A 114 9.03 -2.80 0.65
C ILE A 114 10.33 -2.13 1.10
N VAL A 115 10.50 -0.86 0.73
CA VAL A 115 11.70 -0.07 1.05
C VAL A 115 11.43 0.99 2.13
N TRP A 116 10.17 1.17 2.50
CA TRP A 116 9.76 2.14 3.51
C TRP A 116 8.35 1.80 4.00
N LEU A 117 8.09 2.09 5.27
CA LEU A 117 6.79 1.97 5.92
C LEU A 117 6.51 3.23 6.71
N SER A 118 5.28 3.73 6.72
CA SER A 118 4.91 4.84 7.58
C SER A 118 4.87 4.42 9.05
N THR A 119 5.16 5.36 9.96
CA THR A 119 4.70 5.24 11.35
C THR A 119 3.18 5.19 11.36
N LYS A 120 2.57 4.80 12.47
CA LYS A 120 1.13 4.91 12.66
C LYS A 120 0.80 6.19 13.42
N SER A 121 -0.30 6.84 13.08
CA SER A 121 -0.91 7.83 13.95
C SER A 121 -1.64 7.12 15.10
N SER A 122 -1.40 7.53 16.35
CA SER A 122 -2.16 7.03 17.50
C SER A 122 -3.64 7.41 17.44
N GLU A 123 -3.95 8.43 16.66
CA GLU A 123 -5.30 8.96 16.49
C GLU A 123 -5.98 8.47 15.20
N TYR A 124 -5.23 7.78 14.33
CA TYR A 124 -5.81 7.26 13.10
C TYR A 124 -6.84 6.19 13.39
N ARG A 125 -8.10 6.53 13.17
CA ARG A 125 -9.24 5.64 13.36
C ARG A 125 -10.26 5.89 12.25
N THR A 126 -10.51 4.86 11.46
CA THR A 126 -11.46 4.94 10.34
C THR A 126 -12.87 5.25 10.85
N PRO A 127 -13.54 6.28 10.32
CA PRO A 127 -14.88 6.63 10.72
C PRO A 127 -15.94 5.77 10.03
N VAL A 128 -17.08 5.58 10.70
CA VAL A 128 -18.33 5.19 10.07
C VAL A 128 -19.18 6.44 9.88
N LEU A 129 -19.57 6.70 8.66
CA LEU A 129 -20.31 7.87 8.21
C LEU A 129 -21.77 7.50 7.94
N ALA A 130 -22.69 8.32 8.43
CA ALA A 130 -24.12 8.26 8.12
C ALA A 130 -24.64 9.68 7.81
N LEU A 131 -25.76 9.80 7.11
CA LEU A 131 -26.39 11.09 6.91
C LEU A 131 -26.86 11.70 8.24
N LYS A 132 -26.71 13.00 8.40
CA LYS A 132 -27.26 13.72 9.57
C LYS A 132 -28.78 13.55 9.69
N SER A 133 -29.46 13.50 8.55
CA SER A 133 -30.91 13.30 8.44
C SER A 133 -31.38 11.88 8.76
N SER A 134 -30.49 10.88 8.82
CA SER A 134 -30.85 9.46 8.99
C SER A 134 -31.40 9.10 10.37
N GLY A 135 -31.15 9.93 11.37
CA GLY A 135 -31.47 9.60 12.78
C GLY A 135 -30.49 8.62 13.45
N LEU A 136 -29.54 8.03 12.71
CA LEU A 136 -28.52 7.11 13.24
C LEU A 136 -27.49 7.90 14.06
N ASN A 137 -27.13 7.43 15.26
CA ASN A 137 -26.21 8.13 16.16
C ASN A 137 -25.07 7.25 16.67
N SER A 138 -25.17 5.95 16.47
CA SER A 138 -24.18 4.97 16.96
C SER A 138 -24.08 3.78 16.01
N ILE A 139 -23.04 2.94 16.20
CA ILE A 139 -22.91 1.68 15.47
C ILE A 139 -24.09 0.73 15.78
N ALA A 140 -24.61 0.76 17.00
CA ALA A 140 -25.74 -0.09 17.40
C ALA A 140 -27.03 0.18 16.58
N ASP A 141 -27.21 1.41 16.10
CA ASP A 141 -28.36 1.80 15.27
C ASP A 141 -28.32 1.17 13.86
N LEU A 142 -27.20 0.55 13.47
CA LEU A 142 -27.04 -0.09 12.17
C LEU A 142 -27.57 -1.52 12.13
N LYS A 143 -28.10 -2.04 13.23
CA LYS A 143 -28.79 -3.34 13.19
C LYS A 143 -29.89 -3.32 12.14
N ASP A 144 -29.88 -4.35 11.26
CA ASP A 144 -30.83 -4.52 10.14
C ASP A 144 -30.77 -3.39 9.09
N LYS A 145 -29.72 -2.57 9.08
CA LYS A 145 -29.46 -1.51 8.10
C LYS A 145 -28.53 -1.98 6.99
N ASN A 146 -28.47 -1.18 5.91
CA ASN A 146 -27.57 -1.41 4.79
C ASN A 146 -26.27 -0.63 4.99
N PHE A 147 -25.19 -1.34 5.13
CA PHE A 147 -23.85 -0.77 5.14
C PHE A 147 -23.17 -1.01 3.78
N GLY A 148 -22.53 -0.01 3.22
CA GLY A 148 -21.85 -0.11 1.91
C GLY A 148 -20.39 0.28 1.99
N SER A 149 -19.51 -0.57 1.45
CA SER A 149 -18.09 -0.27 1.21
C SER A 149 -17.50 -1.29 0.23
N SER A 150 -16.23 -1.11 -0.17
CA SER A 150 -15.54 -2.11 -0.96
C SER A 150 -15.20 -3.34 -0.11
N ARG A 151 -15.30 -4.55 -0.69
CA ARG A 151 -14.97 -5.81 0.00
C ARG A 151 -13.48 -6.16 -0.11
N VAL A 152 -12.63 -5.15 -0.17
CA VAL A 152 -11.17 -5.31 -0.25
C VAL A 152 -10.49 -4.29 0.65
N ALA A 153 -9.31 -4.65 1.17
CA ALA A 153 -8.46 -3.78 1.97
C ALA A 153 -9.21 -3.08 3.12
N CYS A 154 -8.96 -1.78 3.31
CA CYS A 154 -9.56 -0.97 4.36
C CYS A 154 -11.11 -0.93 4.30
N GLY A 155 -11.68 -1.03 3.10
CA GLY A 155 -13.13 -1.07 2.91
C GLY A 155 -13.79 -2.32 3.50
N TRP A 156 -13.03 -3.36 3.79
CA TRP A 156 -13.48 -4.59 4.42
C TRP A 156 -12.95 -4.75 5.85
N THR A 157 -11.65 -4.58 6.08
CA THR A 157 -11.01 -4.83 7.38
C THR A 157 -11.58 -3.92 8.46
N SER A 158 -11.58 -2.61 8.20
CA SER A 158 -12.02 -1.64 9.18
C SER A 158 -13.49 -1.81 9.59
N PRO A 159 -14.46 -1.90 8.66
CA PRO A 159 -15.84 -2.14 9.07
C PRO A 159 -16.05 -3.49 9.75
N THR A 160 -15.35 -4.55 9.33
CA THR A 160 -15.44 -5.84 10.02
C THR A 160 -15.02 -5.73 11.47
N GLU A 161 -13.91 -5.07 11.78
CA GLU A 161 -13.46 -4.84 13.15
C GLU A 161 -14.46 -3.96 13.94
N ILE A 162 -14.96 -2.88 13.35
CA ILE A 162 -15.91 -1.97 13.98
C ILE A 162 -17.18 -2.72 14.39
N PHE A 163 -17.77 -3.45 13.48
CA PHE A 163 -19.03 -4.14 13.71
C PHE A 163 -18.86 -5.35 14.62
N THR A 164 -17.75 -6.08 14.51
CA THR A 164 -17.43 -7.18 15.45
C THR A 164 -17.28 -6.66 16.88
N ALA A 165 -16.54 -5.56 17.07
CA ALA A 165 -16.37 -4.94 18.38
C ALA A 165 -17.71 -4.43 18.97
N ALA A 166 -18.66 -4.07 18.13
CA ALA A 166 -20.00 -3.65 18.54
C ALA A 166 -21.00 -4.81 18.73
N GLY A 167 -20.58 -6.06 18.52
CA GLY A 167 -21.46 -7.23 18.57
C GLY A 167 -22.50 -7.30 17.43
N LEU A 168 -22.23 -6.63 16.32
CA LEU A 168 -23.10 -6.55 15.13
C LEU A 168 -22.33 -7.03 13.88
N PRO A 169 -22.01 -8.32 13.77
CA PRO A 169 -21.20 -8.79 12.64
C PRO A 169 -21.87 -8.46 11.30
N LEU A 170 -21.03 -8.13 10.30
CA LEU A 170 -21.47 -7.91 8.94
C LEU A 170 -21.91 -9.24 8.29
N ASP A 171 -22.92 -9.18 7.43
CA ASP A 171 -23.27 -10.30 6.59
C ASP A 171 -22.14 -10.53 5.56
N ASN A 172 -21.53 -11.68 5.62
CA ASN A 172 -20.46 -12.10 4.71
C ASN A 172 -20.67 -13.54 4.23
N ALA A 173 -19.80 -14.04 3.35
CA ALA A 173 -19.94 -15.38 2.77
C ALA A 173 -19.85 -16.52 3.81
N ARG A 174 -19.31 -16.28 4.99
CA ARG A 174 -19.10 -17.29 6.06
C ARG A 174 -20.08 -17.19 7.21
N GLU A 175 -20.56 -15.97 7.50
CA GLU A 175 -21.39 -15.67 8.66
C GLU A 175 -22.60 -14.84 8.22
N ARG A 176 -23.76 -15.18 8.75
CA ARG A 176 -24.94 -14.30 8.65
C ARG A 176 -24.78 -13.17 9.64
N GLY A 177 -24.61 -11.96 9.12
CA GLY A 177 -24.48 -10.77 9.93
C GLY A 177 -25.83 -10.21 10.39
N GLN A 178 -25.74 -9.23 11.27
CA GLN A 178 -26.87 -8.42 11.70
C GLN A 178 -26.95 -7.08 10.96
N VAL A 179 -25.90 -6.74 10.19
CA VAL A 179 -25.85 -5.58 9.29
C VAL A 179 -25.73 -6.11 7.86
N ARG A 180 -26.62 -5.67 6.98
CA ARG A 180 -26.60 -6.07 5.56
C ARG A 180 -25.45 -5.36 4.87
N TYR A 181 -24.58 -6.13 4.21
CA TYR A 181 -23.42 -5.59 3.53
C TYR A 181 -23.66 -5.48 2.01
N THR A 182 -23.46 -4.27 1.49
CA THR A 182 -23.47 -3.99 0.06
C THR A 182 -22.05 -3.72 -0.43
N ASN A 183 -21.52 -4.59 -1.30
CA ASN A 183 -20.21 -4.37 -1.90
C ASN A 183 -20.29 -3.28 -2.97
N ILE A 184 -19.55 -2.19 -2.77
CA ILE A 184 -19.43 -1.05 -3.69
C ILE A 184 -17.93 -0.82 -3.94
N SER A 185 -17.49 -1.04 -5.19
CA SER A 185 -16.06 -1.16 -5.53
C SER A 185 -15.27 0.14 -5.50
N ASN A 186 -15.93 1.32 -5.49
CA ASN A 186 -15.23 2.61 -5.45
C ASN A 186 -15.91 3.60 -4.51
N THR A 187 -15.13 4.53 -3.98
CA THR A 187 -15.55 5.48 -2.96
C THR A 187 -16.49 6.55 -3.49
N VAL A 188 -16.38 6.95 -4.76
CA VAL A 188 -17.31 7.90 -5.40
C VAL A 188 -18.71 7.30 -5.46
N ALA A 189 -18.82 6.03 -5.90
CA ALA A 189 -20.10 5.33 -5.94
C ALA A 189 -20.68 5.09 -4.53
N THR A 190 -19.81 4.88 -3.54
CA THR A 190 -20.20 4.71 -2.14
C THR A 190 -20.75 6.01 -1.57
N SER A 191 -20.09 7.14 -1.81
CA SER A 191 -20.54 8.47 -1.41
C SER A 191 -21.90 8.82 -2.04
N ALA A 192 -22.06 8.55 -3.35
CA ALA A 192 -23.33 8.75 -4.04
C ALA A 192 -24.44 7.83 -3.51
N ALA A 193 -24.13 6.59 -3.16
CA ALA A 193 -25.09 5.65 -2.59
C ALA A 193 -25.55 6.08 -1.19
N LEU A 194 -24.64 6.64 -0.38
CA LEU A 194 -24.98 7.21 0.93
C LEU A 194 -25.88 8.45 0.79
N LEU A 195 -25.47 9.41 -0.04
CA LEU A 195 -26.23 10.65 -0.26
C LEU A 195 -27.64 10.40 -0.83
N SER A 196 -27.80 9.36 -1.66
CA SER A 196 -29.11 8.96 -2.20
C SER A 196 -29.93 8.07 -1.27
N GLY A 197 -29.43 7.70 -0.09
CA GLY A 197 -30.10 6.80 0.84
C GLY A 197 -30.17 5.33 0.40
N ARG A 198 -29.39 4.94 -0.61
CA ARG A 198 -29.32 3.55 -1.05
C ARG A 198 -28.57 2.66 -0.06
N ILE A 199 -27.68 3.23 0.73
CA ILE A 199 -27.08 2.66 1.91
C ILE A 199 -27.28 3.60 3.09
N ASP A 200 -27.34 3.04 4.29
CA ASP A 200 -27.58 3.80 5.53
C ASP A 200 -26.26 4.35 6.13
N ALA A 201 -25.16 3.66 5.89
CA ALA A 201 -23.84 4.05 6.38
C ALA A 201 -22.70 3.51 5.47
N THR A 202 -21.53 4.11 5.61
CA THR A 202 -20.29 3.68 4.97
C THR A 202 -19.10 3.85 5.88
N SER A 203 -17.99 3.19 5.57
CA SER A 203 -16.70 3.38 6.23
C SER A 203 -15.57 3.27 5.23
N THR A 204 -14.67 4.22 5.28
CA THR A 204 -13.41 4.20 4.53
C THR A 204 -12.44 5.19 5.18
N HIS A 205 -11.19 5.18 4.75
CA HIS A 205 -10.23 6.17 5.26
C HIS A 205 -10.46 7.54 4.60
N VAL A 206 -10.28 8.60 5.37
CA VAL A 206 -10.55 9.98 4.95
C VAL A 206 -9.44 10.59 4.08
N ALA A 207 -8.37 9.85 3.82
CA ALA A 207 -7.28 10.30 2.95
C ALA A 207 -7.70 10.47 1.48
N LEU A 208 -8.84 9.90 1.07
CA LEU A 208 -9.36 10.03 -0.28
C LEU A 208 -10.11 11.34 -0.44
N PRO A 209 -9.83 12.12 -1.50
CA PRO A 209 -10.44 13.44 -1.71
C PRO A 209 -11.96 13.45 -1.75
N ASP A 210 -12.57 12.40 -2.31
CA ASP A 210 -14.04 12.26 -2.40
C ASP A 210 -14.68 11.99 -1.04
N VAL A 211 -14.00 11.30 -0.14
CA VAL A 211 -14.47 11.09 1.25
C VAL A 211 -14.29 12.36 2.07
N ALA A 212 -13.16 13.03 1.94
CA ALA A 212 -12.94 14.33 2.56
C ALA A 212 -13.98 15.34 2.09
N ALA A 213 -14.30 15.38 0.78
CA ALA A 213 -15.34 16.24 0.22
C ALA A 213 -16.72 15.91 0.80
N LEU A 214 -17.05 14.63 0.96
CA LEU A 214 -18.31 14.21 1.59
C LEU A 214 -18.42 14.72 3.03
N ILE A 215 -17.35 14.65 3.81
CA ILE A 215 -17.32 15.18 5.18
C ILE A 215 -17.46 16.70 5.19
N GLU A 216 -16.78 17.39 4.30
CA GLU A 216 -16.83 18.86 4.17
C GLU A 216 -18.21 19.40 3.71
N THR A 217 -19.08 18.58 3.10
CA THR A 217 -20.44 19.00 2.76
C THR A 217 -21.33 19.27 3.97
N ASP A 218 -20.92 18.84 5.15
CA ASP A 218 -21.71 18.89 6.39
C ASP A 218 -23.03 18.07 6.36
N GLU A 219 -23.23 17.24 5.33
CA GLU A 219 -24.41 16.36 5.18
C GLU A 219 -24.28 15.07 6.00
N VAL A 220 -23.05 14.70 6.35
CA VAL A 220 -22.75 13.45 7.07
C VAL A 220 -22.27 13.73 8.49
N LYS A 221 -22.36 12.70 9.32
CA LYS A 221 -21.79 12.67 10.67
C LYS A 221 -21.08 11.35 10.92
N VAL A 222 -20.10 11.38 11.81
CA VAL A 222 -19.42 10.19 12.31
C VAL A 222 -20.28 9.56 13.40
N ILE A 223 -20.68 8.30 13.23
CA ILE A 223 -21.48 7.54 14.21
C ILE A 223 -20.65 6.48 14.95
N GLY A 224 -19.40 6.30 14.58
CA GLY A 224 -18.44 5.42 15.24
C GLY A 224 -17.10 5.44 14.54
N ARG A 225 -16.10 4.80 15.16
CA ARG A 225 -14.74 4.69 14.62
C ARG A 225 -14.16 3.30 14.88
N SER A 226 -13.16 2.90 14.08
CA SER A 226 -12.44 1.66 14.31
C SER A 226 -11.84 1.57 15.72
N PRO A 227 -11.72 0.36 16.31
CA PRO A 227 -11.05 0.18 17.59
C PRO A 227 -9.61 0.70 17.55
N ALA A 228 -9.14 1.29 18.64
CA ALA A 228 -7.78 1.81 18.75
C ALA A 228 -6.70 0.71 18.76
N ASP A 229 -7.08 -0.48 19.19
CA ASP A 229 -6.27 -1.70 19.25
C ASP A 229 -6.52 -2.65 18.08
N GLY A 230 -7.33 -2.24 17.10
CA GLY A 230 -7.66 -3.05 15.94
C GLY A 230 -6.44 -3.38 15.07
N VAL A 231 -6.48 -4.52 14.40
CA VAL A 231 -5.41 -4.98 13.49
C VAL A 231 -5.26 -4.01 12.32
N TYR A 232 -6.36 -3.48 11.80
CA TYR A 232 -6.31 -2.50 10.72
C TYR A 232 -5.50 -1.26 11.12
N VAL A 233 -5.85 -0.62 12.23
CA VAL A 233 -5.18 0.61 12.70
C VAL A 233 -3.70 0.38 12.98
N ASN A 234 -3.37 -0.75 13.61
CA ASN A 234 -2.01 -1.03 14.05
C ASN A 234 -1.09 -1.57 12.94
N ASN A 235 -1.64 -2.21 11.92
CA ASN A 235 -0.85 -2.92 10.91
C ASN A 235 -1.26 -2.54 9.48
N ALA A 236 -2.46 -2.86 9.07
CA ALA A 236 -2.89 -2.72 7.67
C ALA A 236 -3.07 -1.26 7.23
N GLY A 237 -3.32 -0.33 8.16
CA GLY A 237 -3.49 1.10 7.92
C GLY A 237 -2.21 1.87 7.61
N ARG A 238 -1.05 1.21 7.68
CA ARG A 238 0.23 1.83 7.34
C ARG A 238 0.42 1.92 5.83
N VAL A 239 1.06 2.99 5.40
CA VAL A 239 1.47 3.20 4.01
C VAL A 239 2.87 2.62 3.82
N ALA A 240 3.09 1.94 2.71
CA ALA A 240 4.39 1.42 2.30
C ALA A 240 4.77 1.93 0.91
N TYR A 241 6.06 2.13 0.70
CA TYR A 241 6.63 2.22 -0.64
C TYR A 241 7.18 0.87 -1.05
N PHE A 242 6.77 0.41 -2.22
CA PHE A 242 7.32 -0.80 -2.79
C PHE A 242 7.84 -0.56 -4.20
N VAL A 243 8.90 -1.28 -4.53
CA VAL A 243 9.74 -1.07 -5.70
C VAL A 243 10.09 -2.43 -6.27
N MET A 244 10.12 -2.58 -7.60
CA MET A 244 10.57 -3.81 -8.24
C MET A 244 12.00 -4.14 -7.79
N ARG A 245 12.26 -5.40 -7.44
CA ARG A 245 13.57 -5.84 -6.91
C ARG A 245 14.71 -5.51 -7.86
N GLU A 246 14.52 -5.74 -9.15
CA GLU A 246 15.50 -5.40 -10.17
C GLU A 246 15.89 -3.91 -10.12
N PHE A 247 14.90 -3.01 -9.95
CA PHE A 247 15.16 -1.58 -9.83
C PHE A 247 15.87 -1.23 -8.52
N VAL A 248 15.48 -1.88 -7.40
CA VAL A 248 16.13 -1.70 -6.10
C VAL A 248 17.62 -2.04 -6.19
N ASP A 249 17.95 -3.16 -6.82
CA ASP A 249 19.32 -3.65 -6.90
C ASP A 249 20.17 -2.85 -7.90
N ALA A 250 19.56 -2.33 -8.97
CA ALA A 250 20.27 -1.51 -9.97
C ALA A 250 20.44 -0.04 -9.55
N HIS A 251 19.52 0.51 -8.73
CA HIS A 251 19.45 1.95 -8.43
C HIS A 251 19.15 2.26 -6.96
N PRO A 252 19.85 1.67 -5.98
CA PRO A 252 19.55 1.88 -4.57
C PRO A 252 19.66 3.35 -4.14
N GLN A 253 20.60 4.11 -4.72
CA GLN A 253 20.78 5.54 -4.41
C GLN A 253 19.60 6.40 -4.91
N ALA A 254 18.91 5.98 -5.98
CA ALA A 254 17.71 6.68 -6.42
C ALA A 254 16.55 6.53 -5.41
N ILE A 255 16.48 5.38 -4.73
CA ILE A 255 15.52 5.16 -3.64
C ILE A 255 15.91 5.97 -2.42
N VAL A 256 17.20 6.03 -2.05
CA VAL A 256 17.70 6.88 -0.96
C VAL A 256 17.34 8.35 -1.21
N ALA A 257 17.54 8.84 -2.44
CA ALA A 257 17.18 10.20 -2.83
C ALA A 257 15.67 10.47 -2.66
N PHE A 258 14.83 9.50 -3.06
CA PHE A 258 13.38 9.57 -2.86
C PHE A 258 13.01 9.66 -1.38
N LEU A 259 13.54 8.76 -0.55
CA LEU A 259 13.22 8.71 0.88
C LEU A 259 13.70 9.96 1.62
N ARG A 260 14.89 10.51 1.30
CA ARG A 260 15.36 11.77 1.86
C ARG A 260 14.46 12.94 1.48
N ALA A 261 14.06 13.01 0.21
CA ALA A 261 13.13 14.03 -0.25
C ALA A 261 11.77 13.89 0.44
N ARG A 262 11.31 12.67 0.68
CA ARG A 262 10.07 12.37 1.39
C ARG A 262 10.11 12.90 2.82
N GLU A 263 11.08 12.49 3.63
CA GLU A 263 11.21 12.89 5.02
C GLU A 263 11.30 14.44 5.16
N LYS A 264 12.10 15.07 4.30
CA LYS A 264 12.21 16.54 4.25
C LYS A 264 10.89 17.21 3.91
N THR A 265 10.14 16.64 2.96
CA THR A 265 8.88 17.21 2.50
C THR A 265 7.79 17.06 3.55
N ASP A 266 7.68 15.90 4.21
CA ASP A 266 6.68 15.69 5.25
C ASP A 266 6.89 16.62 6.44
N ALA A 267 8.15 16.80 6.85
CA ALA A 267 8.49 17.79 7.89
C ALA A 267 8.09 19.22 7.46
N TRP A 268 8.34 19.58 6.19
CA TRP A 268 7.97 20.89 5.67
C TRP A 268 6.44 21.08 5.57
N ILE A 269 5.68 20.08 5.08
CA ILE A 269 4.22 20.11 4.98
C ILE A 269 3.59 20.34 6.36
N ASN A 270 4.03 19.59 7.36
CA ASN A 270 3.52 19.71 8.72
C ASN A 270 3.82 21.07 9.37
N ALA A 271 4.91 21.73 8.98
CA ALA A 271 5.26 23.06 9.45
C ALA A 271 4.61 24.20 8.65
N ASN A 272 4.08 23.93 7.43
CA ASN A 272 3.58 24.94 6.49
C ASN A 272 2.25 24.54 5.86
N VAL A 273 1.29 24.13 6.70
CA VAL A 273 0.02 23.51 6.29
C VAL A 273 -0.73 24.29 5.20
N ASP A 274 -0.87 25.61 5.36
CA ASP A 274 -1.66 26.42 4.42
C ASP A 274 -0.99 26.54 3.06
N GLU A 275 0.33 26.73 3.03
CA GLU A 275 1.07 26.78 1.77
C GLU A 275 1.09 25.40 1.09
N ALA A 276 1.28 24.34 1.87
CA ALA A 276 1.23 22.96 1.37
C ALA A 276 -0.13 22.65 0.76
N ALA A 277 -1.22 22.98 1.45
CA ALA A 277 -2.58 22.78 0.95
C ALA A 277 -2.84 23.55 -0.36
N ALA A 278 -2.35 24.78 -0.46
CA ALA A 278 -2.48 25.57 -1.69
C ALA A 278 -1.72 24.94 -2.87
N ILE A 279 -0.49 24.44 -2.64
CA ILE A 279 0.30 23.74 -3.65
C ILE A 279 -0.41 22.46 -4.09
N ILE A 280 -0.79 21.61 -3.15
CA ILE A 280 -1.47 20.34 -3.42
C ILE A 280 -2.75 20.59 -4.22
N ALA A 281 -3.60 21.51 -3.74
CA ALA A 281 -4.86 21.85 -4.39
C ALA A 281 -4.69 22.25 -5.86
N LYS A 282 -3.70 23.12 -6.13
CA LYS A 282 -3.41 23.60 -7.47
C LYS A 282 -2.91 22.47 -8.39
N GLU A 283 -1.95 21.69 -7.93
CA GLU A 283 -1.28 20.68 -8.76
C GLU A 283 -2.14 19.43 -8.96
N THR A 284 -2.98 19.07 -7.96
CA THR A 284 -3.89 17.90 -8.05
C THR A 284 -5.32 18.27 -8.44
N ARG A 285 -5.62 19.57 -8.61
CA ARG A 285 -6.94 20.09 -9.04
C ARG A 285 -8.08 19.74 -8.07
N ILE A 286 -7.81 19.76 -6.77
CA ILE A 286 -8.82 19.61 -5.72
C ILE A 286 -9.02 20.94 -4.98
N PRO A 287 -10.16 21.16 -4.29
CA PRO A 287 -10.35 22.34 -3.44
C PRO A 287 -9.28 22.44 -2.34
N VAL A 288 -8.86 23.66 -2.01
CA VAL A 288 -7.86 23.91 -0.95
C VAL A 288 -8.32 23.34 0.41
N ALA A 289 -9.61 23.45 0.73
CA ALA A 289 -10.19 22.90 1.96
C ALA A 289 -9.95 21.39 2.04
N ILE A 290 -10.14 20.66 0.93
CA ILE A 290 -9.92 19.21 0.86
C ILE A 290 -8.44 18.87 1.02
N ALA A 291 -7.54 19.61 0.36
CA ALA A 291 -6.11 19.42 0.54
C ALA A 291 -5.68 19.67 2.00
N ARG A 292 -6.18 20.75 2.60
CA ARG A 292 -5.93 21.08 4.01
C ARG A 292 -6.45 19.99 4.96
N PHE A 293 -7.67 19.52 4.73
CA PHE A 293 -8.24 18.42 5.50
C PHE A 293 -7.35 17.17 5.45
N GLY A 294 -6.86 16.79 4.27
CA GLY A 294 -5.94 15.66 4.10
C GLY A 294 -4.62 15.81 4.88
N ILE A 295 -4.19 17.05 5.20
CA ILE A 295 -2.99 17.30 6.01
C ILE A 295 -3.32 17.28 7.52
N THR A 296 -4.45 17.87 7.91
CA THR A 296 -4.73 18.22 9.31
C THR A 296 -5.65 17.25 10.04
N ASP A 297 -6.43 16.43 9.32
CA ASP A 297 -7.34 15.49 9.97
C ASP A 297 -6.55 14.35 10.64
N PRO A 298 -6.78 14.07 11.93
CA PRO A 298 -6.07 13.01 12.65
C PRO A 298 -6.27 11.61 12.05
N SER A 299 -7.37 11.41 11.30
CA SER A 299 -7.61 10.16 10.57
C SER A 299 -6.85 10.08 9.25
N SER A 300 -6.15 11.15 8.82
CA SER A 300 -5.23 11.11 7.68
C SER A 300 -3.93 10.39 8.07
N PHE A 301 -3.39 9.63 7.13
CA PHE A 301 -2.10 8.93 7.29
C PHE A 301 -1.10 9.31 6.18
N GLN A 302 -1.38 10.34 5.40
CA GLN A 302 -0.63 10.65 4.18
C GLN A 302 0.76 11.24 4.44
N TYR A 303 0.91 12.02 5.51
CA TYR A 303 2.14 12.78 5.78
C TYR A 303 2.82 12.30 7.07
N MET A 304 2.87 10.99 7.25
CA MET A 304 3.50 10.33 8.37
C MET A 304 4.99 10.13 8.10
N GLN A 305 5.79 10.24 9.14
CA GLN A 305 7.21 9.89 9.08
C GLN A 305 7.42 8.40 8.83
N GLY A 306 8.61 8.04 8.38
CA GLY A 306 8.99 6.64 8.18
C GLY A 306 9.21 5.90 9.49
N GLU A 307 8.84 4.63 9.50
CA GLU A 307 9.12 3.67 10.57
C GLU A 307 10.55 3.17 10.43
N PRO A 308 11.44 3.41 11.40
CA PRO A 308 12.83 3.01 11.27
C PRO A 308 13.05 1.49 11.37
N SER A 309 12.15 0.75 12.02
CA SER A 309 12.31 -0.68 12.25
C SER A 309 11.73 -1.54 11.13
N SER A 310 12.59 -2.27 10.42
CA SER A 310 12.16 -3.28 9.45
C SER A 310 11.34 -4.40 10.09
N GLN A 311 11.60 -4.73 11.36
CA GLN A 311 10.85 -5.76 12.06
C GLN A 311 9.37 -5.38 12.23
N VAL A 312 9.08 -4.09 12.47
CA VAL A 312 7.69 -3.61 12.52
C VAL A 312 6.96 -3.84 11.19
N ALA A 313 7.64 -3.67 10.05
CA ALA A 313 7.05 -3.97 8.75
C ALA A 313 6.76 -5.47 8.56
N VAL A 314 7.70 -6.32 8.93
CA VAL A 314 7.55 -7.78 8.89
C VAL A 314 6.38 -8.24 9.78
N ASP A 315 6.36 -7.78 11.03
CA ASP A 315 5.32 -8.18 12.00
C ASP A 315 3.94 -7.68 11.58
N ALA A 316 3.86 -6.47 11.02
CA ALA A 316 2.62 -5.92 10.50
C ALA A 316 2.06 -6.77 9.35
N ILE A 317 2.90 -7.22 8.41
CA ILE A 317 2.48 -8.08 7.30
C ILE A 317 2.01 -9.45 7.82
N LYS A 318 2.77 -10.08 8.71
CA LYS A 318 2.40 -11.39 9.31
C LYS A 318 1.07 -11.32 10.04
N THR A 319 0.91 -10.29 10.88
CA THR A 319 -0.30 -10.12 11.70
C THR A 319 -1.54 -9.91 10.84
N PHE A 320 -1.48 -9.00 9.87
CA PHE A 320 -2.68 -8.74 9.09
C PHE A 320 -2.94 -9.82 8.02
N GLN A 321 -1.92 -10.49 7.46
CA GLN A 321 -2.13 -11.64 6.59
C GLN A 321 -2.92 -12.73 7.32
N LYS A 322 -2.52 -13.06 8.56
CA LYS A 322 -3.26 -14.00 9.40
C LYS A 322 -4.70 -13.55 9.61
N TRP A 323 -4.92 -12.27 9.95
CA TRP A 323 -6.25 -11.72 10.16
C TRP A 323 -7.14 -11.88 8.92
N TYR A 324 -6.61 -11.55 7.73
CA TYR A 324 -7.35 -11.70 6.48
C TYR A 324 -7.70 -13.15 6.16
N ILE A 325 -6.79 -14.08 6.38
CA ILE A 325 -7.04 -15.52 6.20
C ILE A 325 -8.14 -16.00 7.15
N ASP A 326 -8.06 -15.63 8.43
CA ASP A 326 -9.04 -16.00 9.45
C ASP A 326 -10.45 -15.43 9.12
N HIS A 327 -10.53 -14.28 8.46
CA HIS A 327 -11.77 -13.61 8.05
C HIS A 327 -12.17 -13.87 6.59
N GLY A 328 -11.55 -14.83 5.92
CA GLY A 328 -12.03 -15.34 4.66
C GLY A 328 -11.56 -14.62 3.41
N ASP A 329 -10.40 -14.01 3.43
CA ASP A 329 -9.77 -13.54 2.21
C ASP A 329 -9.35 -14.71 1.32
N ASP A 330 -9.98 -14.81 0.14
CA ASP A 330 -9.75 -15.95 -0.77
C ASP A 330 -8.37 -15.88 -1.43
N ILE A 331 -7.81 -14.69 -1.64
CA ILE A 331 -6.50 -14.51 -2.28
C ILE A 331 -5.41 -14.97 -1.33
N LEU A 332 -5.35 -14.41 -0.14
CA LEU A 332 -4.32 -14.73 0.85
C LEU A 332 -4.48 -16.14 1.42
N SER A 333 -5.69 -16.69 1.47
CA SER A 333 -5.92 -18.09 1.86
C SER A 333 -5.33 -19.07 0.85
N SER A 334 -5.39 -18.76 -0.45
CA SER A 334 -4.89 -19.62 -1.52
C SER A 334 -3.41 -19.36 -1.86
N ARG A 335 -2.89 -18.19 -1.58
CA ARG A 335 -1.55 -17.70 -1.96
C ARG A 335 -0.85 -16.96 -0.82
N HIS A 336 -0.97 -17.47 0.40
CA HIS A 336 -0.31 -16.87 1.56
C HIS A 336 1.21 -16.84 1.38
N LEU A 337 1.83 -15.77 1.87
CA LEU A 337 3.27 -15.64 1.88
C LEU A 337 3.83 -16.44 3.07
N SER A 338 4.89 -17.22 2.82
CA SER A 338 5.66 -17.83 3.91
C SER A 338 6.40 -16.76 4.72
N ASP A 339 6.80 -17.10 5.93
CA ASP A 339 7.58 -16.20 6.78
C ASP A 339 8.87 -15.74 6.09
N ASP A 340 9.59 -16.64 5.42
CA ASP A 340 10.80 -16.30 4.67
C ASP A 340 10.51 -15.34 3.51
N THR A 341 9.37 -15.52 2.84
CA THR A 341 8.94 -14.61 1.76
C THR A 341 8.64 -13.23 2.33
N ILE A 342 7.96 -13.14 3.48
CA ILE A 342 7.69 -11.86 4.15
C ILE A 342 8.98 -11.19 4.59
N GLU A 343 9.91 -11.94 5.21
CA GLU A 343 11.23 -11.43 5.61
C GLU A 343 12.01 -10.85 4.42
N SER A 344 11.98 -11.54 3.27
CA SER A 344 12.65 -11.09 2.04
C SER A 344 11.89 -9.99 1.29
N PHE A 345 10.59 -9.83 1.55
CA PHE A 345 9.77 -8.79 0.96
C PHE A 345 10.09 -7.40 1.53
N VAL A 346 10.53 -7.34 2.80
CA VAL A 346 10.99 -6.10 3.43
C VAL A 346 12.49 -5.96 3.21
N ASP A 347 12.89 -4.98 2.41
CA ASP A 347 14.31 -4.73 2.14
C ASP A 347 14.95 -3.96 3.28
N LYS A 348 15.56 -4.71 4.19
CA LYS A 348 16.16 -4.20 5.43
C LYS A 348 17.29 -3.18 5.20
N ARG A 349 17.86 -3.14 3.98
CA ARG A 349 18.93 -2.18 3.64
C ARG A 349 18.48 -0.72 3.77
N PHE A 350 17.17 -0.42 3.63
CA PHE A 350 16.62 0.93 3.70
C PHE A 350 16.11 1.32 5.09
N PHE A 351 16.05 0.40 6.04
CA PHE A 351 15.63 0.66 7.41
C PHE A 351 16.83 0.96 8.31
N LYS A 352 16.58 1.39 9.56
CA LYS A 352 17.64 1.74 10.51
C LYS A 352 18.67 0.62 10.67
N GLY A 353 19.94 0.97 10.59
CA GLY A 353 21.07 0.04 10.63
C GLY A 353 21.39 -0.63 9.27
N GLY A 354 20.61 -0.39 8.24
CA GLY A 354 20.89 -0.88 6.89
C GLY A 354 21.79 0.07 6.08
N GLU A 355 22.43 -0.45 5.05
CA GLU A 355 23.40 0.26 4.20
C GLU A 355 22.85 1.53 3.55
N TYR A 356 21.57 1.52 3.18
CA TYR A 356 20.87 2.62 2.49
C TYR A 356 19.88 3.35 3.39
N SER A 357 20.03 3.22 4.71
CA SER A 357 19.15 3.86 5.67
C SER A 357 19.19 5.40 5.58
N VAL A 358 18.03 6.02 5.63
CA VAL A 358 17.88 7.47 5.77
C VAL A 358 17.69 7.89 7.24
N TYR A 359 17.54 6.93 8.13
CA TYR A 359 17.37 7.16 9.57
C TYR A 359 18.72 7.29 10.25
N GLN A 360 18.86 8.32 11.09
CA GLN A 360 20.06 8.50 11.89
C GLN A 360 20.11 7.49 13.04
N ASP A 361 21.32 7.08 13.42
CA ASP A 361 21.57 6.21 14.57
C ASP A 361 21.24 6.87 15.92
#